data_aaab93e1d084f19de738a575c3f479db
#
_entry.id   aaab93e1d084f19de738a575c3f479db
#
_cell.length_a   1.000
_cell.length_b   1.000
_cell.length_c   1.000
_cell.angle_alpha   90.00
_cell.angle_beta   90.00
_cell.angle_gamma   90.00
#
_symmetry.space_group_name_H-M   'P 1'
#
loop_
_entity.id
_entity.type
_entity.pdbx_description
1 polymer ?
#
loop_
_entity_poly.entity_id
_entity_poly.type
_entity_poly.pdbx_seq_one_letter_code
_entity_poly.pdbx_strand_id
1 'polypeptide(L)'
;LHIYVREGSGAKNLETLIKTMLDAGVCLDRCAFCTDDKHVEEIRKEGHISTCIRKAIALGVPVAKAYKMGSYQAAEFYGLKNYGAIGAGYRADIVFLDDLEQVRPLDVMKDGRILTEEDYAKDYSVPVPDELLHTVHVGEVTKEKIRLSCDGKTDVIQMNPHQIVTTHLVEEVPAENGYFKPDGVYNKICVVERHGKTGEIGVAPLKGFGVKGGAVATSVAHDSHNLIVAGDNDEDILAAIKGVEENQGGYVIASGGKVVDVLPLPICGLMS
;
A
#
# COMPACT_ATOMS: atom_id res chain seq x y z
N LEU A 1 -17.51 18.52 1.49
CA LEU A 1 -16.34 17.66 1.32
C LEU A 1 -16.09 16.88 2.60
N HIS A 2 -15.82 15.56 2.48
CA HIS A 2 -15.39 14.70 3.57
C HIS A 2 -13.90 14.42 3.42
N ILE A 3 -13.18 14.32 4.53
CA ILE A 3 -11.73 14.16 4.56
C ILE A 3 -11.39 12.93 5.40
N TYR A 4 -10.63 12.00 4.81
CA TYR A 4 -10.02 10.90 5.54
C TYR A 4 -8.60 11.25 5.91
N VAL A 5 -8.31 11.25 7.21
CA VAL A 5 -6.97 11.47 7.75
C VAL A 5 -6.30 10.10 7.87
N ARG A 6 -5.30 9.89 7.03
CA ARG A 6 -4.63 8.60 6.83
C ARG A 6 -3.45 8.41 7.78
N GLU A 7 -3.29 7.18 8.28
CA GLU A 7 -2.12 6.71 9.02
C GLU A 7 -1.77 5.28 8.60
N GLY A 8 -1.13 5.15 7.45
CA GLY A 8 -0.65 3.87 6.91
C GLY A 8 0.76 3.52 7.38
N SER A 9 1.32 2.44 6.84
CA SER A 9 2.71 2.04 7.05
C SER A 9 3.67 2.79 6.15
N GLY A 10 3.35 2.86 4.86
CA GLY A 10 4.18 3.54 3.85
C GLY A 10 4.08 5.06 3.92
N ALA A 11 2.90 5.60 4.25
CA ALA A 11 2.68 7.03 4.38
C ALA A 11 1.95 7.37 5.69
N LYS A 12 2.67 8.05 6.59
CA LYS A 12 2.22 8.47 7.91
C LYS A 12 1.87 9.97 7.87
N ASN A 13 0.64 10.27 7.47
CA ASN A 13 0.21 11.65 7.23
C ASN A 13 -0.58 12.28 8.39
N LEU A 14 -1.07 11.47 9.35
CA LEU A 14 -1.97 11.92 10.40
C LEU A 14 -1.41 13.10 11.19
N GLU A 15 -0.17 13.01 11.64
CA GLU A 15 0.42 14.06 12.48
C GLU A 15 0.46 15.40 11.75
N THR A 16 0.97 15.42 10.52
CA THR A 16 1.07 16.64 9.71
C THR A 16 -0.31 17.24 9.43
N LEU A 17 -1.27 16.40 9.03
CA LEU A 17 -2.62 16.86 8.70
C LEU A 17 -3.35 17.40 9.93
N ILE A 18 -3.33 16.69 11.06
CA ILE A 18 -4.00 17.12 12.29
C ILE A 18 -3.39 18.43 12.80
N LYS A 19 -2.07 18.56 12.86
CA LYS A 19 -1.41 19.80 13.27
C LYS A 19 -1.83 20.95 12.37
N THR A 20 -1.75 20.79 11.06
CA THR A 20 -2.14 21.83 10.11
C THR A 20 -3.61 22.23 10.26
N MET A 21 -4.51 21.27 10.47
CA MET A 21 -5.94 21.54 10.66
C MET A 21 -6.21 22.29 11.98
N LEU A 22 -5.53 21.92 13.06
CA LEU A 22 -5.67 22.59 14.36
C LEU A 22 -5.13 24.02 14.29
N ASP A 23 -3.95 24.24 13.71
CA ASP A 23 -3.32 25.56 13.55
C ASP A 23 -4.18 26.49 12.68
N ALA A 24 -4.82 25.95 11.66
CA ALA A 24 -5.72 26.69 10.78
C ALA A 24 -7.16 26.85 11.32
N GLY A 25 -7.46 26.31 12.51
CA GLY A 25 -8.81 26.34 13.10
C GLY A 25 -9.87 25.60 12.26
N VAL A 26 -9.49 24.58 11.51
CA VAL A 26 -10.41 23.83 10.65
C VAL A 26 -11.36 22.99 11.49
N CYS A 27 -12.66 23.03 11.14
CA CYS A 27 -13.66 22.20 11.77
C CYS A 27 -13.48 20.73 11.39
N LEU A 28 -13.28 19.86 12.39
CA LEU A 28 -13.07 18.42 12.21
C LEU A 28 -14.38 17.61 12.10
N ASP A 29 -15.54 18.23 11.98
CA ASP A 29 -16.84 17.54 11.95
C ASP A 29 -17.09 16.71 10.71
N ARG A 30 -16.26 16.89 9.66
CA ARG A 30 -16.31 16.11 8.43
C ARG A 30 -15.00 15.36 8.18
N CYS A 31 -14.25 15.05 9.24
CA CYS A 31 -13.02 14.29 9.16
C CYS A 31 -13.21 12.91 9.80
N ALA A 32 -12.69 11.88 9.18
CA ALA A 32 -12.61 10.53 9.74
C ALA A 32 -11.19 9.98 9.59
N PHE A 33 -10.86 8.97 10.37
CA PHE A 33 -9.57 8.28 10.24
C PHE A 33 -9.66 7.11 9.26
N CYS A 34 -8.55 6.86 8.58
CA CYS A 34 -8.32 5.61 7.84
C CYS A 34 -6.86 5.17 8.00
N THR A 35 -6.61 3.90 7.79
CA THR A 35 -5.27 3.31 7.94
C THR A 35 -4.66 2.92 6.60
N ASP A 36 -5.50 2.71 5.57
CA ASP A 36 -5.11 2.34 4.22
C ASP A 36 -4.12 1.14 4.20
N ASP A 37 -2.85 1.33 3.86
CA ASP A 37 -1.82 0.29 3.72
C ASP A 37 -1.19 -0.20 5.04
N LYS A 38 -1.87 -0.09 6.17
CA LYS A 38 -1.27 -0.46 7.46
C LYS A 38 -1.03 -1.96 7.56
N HIS A 39 0.23 -2.34 7.79
CA HIS A 39 0.66 -3.73 7.86
C HIS A 39 0.16 -4.42 9.14
N VAL A 40 -0.14 -5.72 9.03
CA VAL A 40 -0.68 -6.53 10.14
C VAL A 40 0.25 -6.52 11.36
N GLU A 41 1.56 -6.53 11.16
CA GLU A 41 2.53 -6.48 12.25
C GLU A 41 2.49 -5.15 13.01
N GLU A 42 2.31 -4.03 12.31
CA GLU A 42 2.12 -2.72 12.94
C GLU A 42 0.77 -2.65 13.67
N ILE A 43 -0.29 -3.23 13.08
CA ILE A 43 -1.60 -3.33 13.74
C ILE A 43 -1.48 -4.09 15.07
N ARG A 44 -0.72 -5.19 15.11
CA ARG A 44 -0.48 -5.96 16.34
C ARG A 44 0.29 -5.19 17.40
N LYS A 45 1.26 -4.37 16.99
CA LYS A 45 2.13 -3.60 17.91
C LYS A 45 1.47 -2.32 18.40
N GLU A 46 0.81 -1.59 17.52
CA GLU A 46 0.35 -0.23 17.76
C GLU A 46 -1.17 -0.12 17.89
N GLY A 47 -1.89 -1.05 17.28
CA GLY A 47 -3.33 -0.98 17.05
C GLY A 47 -3.69 -0.42 15.68
N HIS A 48 -4.96 -0.44 15.37
CA HIS A 48 -5.55 0.01 14.09
C HIS A 48 -6.06 1.47 14.20
N ILE A 49 -7.36 1.70 14.11
CA ILE A 49 -7.97 3.03 14.29
C ILE A 49 -7.75 3.58 15.72
N SER A 50 -7.58 2.71 16.71
CA SER A 50 -7.21 3.09 18.09
C SER A 50 -5.92 3.91 18.12
N THR A 51 -4.93 3.59 17.29
CA THR A 51 -3.69 4.37 17.17
C THR A 51 -3.94 5.76 16.59
N CYS A 52 -4.82 5.87 15.59
CA CYS A 52 -5.19 7.19 15.03
C CYS A 52 -5.86 8.08 16.08
N ILE A 53 -6.80 7.51 16.86
CA ILE A 53 -7.49 8.23 17.93
C ILE A 53 -6.47 8.70 19.00
N ARG A 54 -5.61 7.81 19.49
CA ARG A 54 -4.58 8.11 20.49
C ARG A 54 -3.63 9.21 20.03
N LYS A 55 -3.11 9.11 18.81
CA LYS A 55 -2.23 10.13 18.22
C LYS A 55 -2.94 11.48 18.08
N ALA A 56 -4.18 11.49 17.60
CA ALA A 56 -4.95 12.73 17.47
C ALA A 56 -5.19 13.41 18.82
N ILE A 57 -5.52 12.65 19.87
CA ILE A 57 -5.68 13.18 21.25
C ILE A 57 -4.35 13.78 21.73
N ALA A 58 -3.24 13.07 21.56
CA ALA A 58 -1.91 13.55 21.96
C ALA A 58 -1.49 14.83 21.21
N LEU A 59 -2.03 15.07 20.02
CA LEU A 59 -1.82 16.30 19.24
C LEU A 59 -2.78 17.45 19.61
N GLY A 60 -3.71 17.23 20.55
CA GLY A 60 -4.62 18.25 21.06
C GLY A 60 -6.04 18.20 20.50
N VAL A 61 -6.41 17.17 19.73
CA VAL A 61 -7.81 16.97 19.34
C VAL A 61 -8.61 16.57 20.60
N PRO A 62 -9.75 17.24 20.89
CA PRO A 62 -10.58 16.87 22.03
C PRO A 62 -11.00 15.39 21.97
N VAL A 63 -10.93 14.69 23.10
CA VAL A 63 -11.17 13.25 23.20
C VAL A 63 -12.45 12.82 22.48
N ALA A 64 -13.59 13.43 22.82
CA ALA A 64 -14.87 13.11 22.19
C ALA A 64 -14.87 13.30 20.66
N LYS A 65 -14.12 14.29 20.15
CA LYS A 65 -13.98 14.53 18.70
C LYS A 65 -13.15 13.43 18.06
N ALA A 66 -12.03 13.04 18.63
CA ALA A 66 -11.18 11.96 18.11
C ALA A 66 -11.95 10.64 18.01
N TYR A 67 -12.76 10.30 19.02
CA TYR A 67 -13.64 9.12 18.97
C TYR A 67 -14.71 9.22 17.90
N LYS A 68 -15.32 10.40 17.71
CA LYS A 68 -16.26 10.59 16.60
C LYS A 68 -15.60 10.37 15.24
N MET A 69 -14.39 10.85 15.04
CA MET A 69 -13.62 10.64 13.81
C MET A 69 -13.29 9.16 13.57
N GLY A 70 -13.10 8.38 14.63
CA GLY A 70 -12.82 6.94 14.53
C GLY A 70 -14.08 6.05 14.46
N SER A 71 -15.28 6.58 14.64
CA SER A 71 -16.51 5.80 14.72
C SER A 71 -17.67 6.44 13.97
N TYR A 72 -18.38 7.37 14.58
CA TYR A 72 -19.62 7.96 14.06
C TYR A 72 -19.43 8.64 12.69
N GLN A 73 -18.40 9.47 12.55
CA GLN A 73 -18.16 10.19 11.29
C GLN A 73 -17.79 9.24 10.15
N ALA A 74 -17.02 8.18 10.43
CA ALA A 74 -16.73 7.15 9.45
C ALA A 74 -18.02 6.41 9.01
N ALA A 75 -18.87 6.02 9.96
CA ALA A 75 -20.15 5.39 9.66
C ALA A 75 -21.06 6.30 8.83
N GLU A 76 -21.13 7.58 9.17
CA GLU A 76 -21.89 8.59 8.42
C GLU A 76 -21.40 8.73 6.98
N PHE A 77 -20.08 8.73 6.75
CA PHE A 77 -19.48 8.86 5.41
C PHE A 77 -19.84 7.68 4.50
N TYR A 78 -19.87 6.48 5.05
CA TYR A 78 -20.26 5.28 4.31
C TYR A 78 -21.78 5.04 4.26
N GLY A 79 -22.58 5.94 4.83
CA GLY A 79 -24.03 5.78 4.89
C GLY A 79 -24.48 4.60 5.73
N LEU A 80 -23.67 4.15 6.68
CA LEU A 80 -23.98 3.07 7.61
C LEU A 80 -24.93 3.58 8.70
N LYS A 81 -26.23 3.43 8.46
CA LYS A 81 -27.24 3.84 9.43
C LYS A 81 -27.16 2.96 10.68
N ASN A 82 -27.35 3.59 11.84
CA ASN A 82 -27.37 2.91 13.15
C ASN A 82 -26.02 2.31 13.58
N TYR A 83 -24.90 2.83 13.08
CA TYR A 83 -23.54 2.46 13.48
C TYR A 83 -22.76 3.65 14.04
N GLY A 84 -21.71 3.38 14.80
CA GLY A 84 -20.72 4.35 15.23
C GLY A 84 -21.11 5.21 16.42
N ALA A 85 -22.29 4.98 17.03
CA ALA A 85 -22.72 5.66 18.24
C ALA A 85 -23.51 4.72 19.17
N ILE A 86 -23.62 5.10 20.43
CA ILE A 86 -24.44 4.41 21.43
C ILE A 86 -25.78 5.15 21.54
N GLY A 87 -26.86 4.48 21.19
CA GLY A 87 -28.21 5.06 21.20
C GLY A 87 -29.30 4.03 20.92
N ALA A 88 -30.55 4.39 21.21
CA ALA A 88 -31.68 3.53 20.91
C ALA A 88 -31.78 3.29 19.40
N GLY A 89 -31.88 2.03 18.98
CA GLY A 89 -31.91 1.63 17.58
C GLY A 89 -30.56 1.53 16.88
N TYR A 90 -29.45 1.84 17.57
CA TYR A 90 -28.10 1.57 17.06
C TYR A 90 -27.67 0.11 17.33
N ARG A 91 -26.81 -0.41 16.46
CA ARG A 91 -26.18 -1.73 16.70
C ARG A 91 -25.31 -1.67 17.94
N ALA A 92 -25.40 -2.70 18.76
CA ALA A 92 -24.57 -2.84 19.94
C ALA A 92 -23.18 -3.43 19.59
N ASP A 93 -22.44 -2.71 18.76
CA ASP A 93 -21.03 -2.93 18.47
C ASP A 93 -20.24 -1.93 19.31
N ILE A 94 -19.76 -2.35 20.48
CA ILE A 94 -19.25 -1.45 21.53
C ILE A 94 -17.88 -1.93 21.98
N VAL A 95 -16.93 -1.01 22.12
CA VAL A 95 -15.62 -1.26 22.72
C VAL A 95 -15.61 -0.66 24.12
N PHE A 96 -15.31 -1.47 25.11
CA PHE A 96 -15.12 -1.04 26.51
C PHE A 96 -13.65 -0.66 26.70
N LEU A 97 -13.41 0.47 27.32
CA LEU A 97 -12.06 1.02 27.52
C LEU A 97 -11.80 1.29 29.00
N ASP A 98 -10.58 1.08 29.45
CA ASP A 98 -10.14 1.49 30.79
C ASP A 98 -9.60 2.93 30.80
N ASP A 99 -9.11 3.40 29.67
CA ASP A 99 -8.50 4.71 29.51
C ASP A 99 -8.86 5.32 28.16
N LEU A 100 -9.47 6.50 28.19
CA LEU A 100 -9.94 7.19 26.99
C LEU A 100 -8.81 7.83 26.19
N GLU A 101 -7.71 8.20 26.81
CA GLU A 101 -6.57 8.84 26.12
C GLU A 101 -5.64 7.80 25.51
N GLN A 102 -5.40 6.70 26.23
CA GLN A 102 -4.58 5.57 25.74
C GLN A 102 -5.33 4.65 24.79
N VAL A 103 -6.66 4.75 24.76
CA VAL A 103 -7.54 3.94 23.89
C VAL A 103 -7.25 2.45 24.06
N ARG A 104 -7.30 1.98 25.32
CA ARG A 104 -6.97 0.60 25.65
C ARG A 104 -8.25 -0.23 25.81
N PRO A 105 -8.49 -1.17 24.87
CA PRO A 105 -9.65 -2.05 24.97
C PRO A 105 -9.55 -3.01 26.16
N LEU A 106 -10.66 -3.14 26.91
CA LEU A 106 -10.89 -4.19 27.89
C LEU A 106 -11.70 -5.32 27.28
N ASP A 107 -12.83 -4.97 26.69
CA ASP A 107 -13.76 -5.91 26.07
C ASP A 107 -14.29 -5.35 24.77
N VAL A 108 -14.73 -6.23 23.89
CA VAL A 108 -15.42 -5.91 22.63
C VAL A 108 -16.77 -6.61 22.59
N MET A 109 -17.81 -5.83 22.37
CA MET A 109 -19.15 -6.34 22.12
C MET A 109 -19.46 -6.26 20.63
N LYS A 110 -19.98 -7.34 20.08
CA LYS A 110 -20.47 -7.44 18.71
C LYS A 110 -21.91 -7.91 18.70
N ASP A 111 -22.79 -7.15 18.08
CA ASP A 111 -24.23 -7.44 18.03
C ASP A 111 -24.84 -7.73 19.42
N GLY A 112 -24.43 -6.99 20.44
CA GLY A 112 -24.92 -7.14 21.82
C GLY A 112 -24.31 -8.29 22.63
N ARG A 113 -23.33 -9.01 22.10
CA ARG A 113 -22.62 -10.11 22.75
C ARG A 113 -21.13 -9.77 22.95
N ILE A 114 -20.62 -9.92 24.15
CA ILE A 114 -19.19 -9.81 24.43
C ILE A 114 -18.45 -10.93 23.71
N LEU A 115 -17.39 -10.57 22.99
CA LEU A 115 -16.52 -11.55 22.32
C LEU A 115 -15.63 -12.26 23.34
N THR A 116 -15.38 -13.54 23.10
CA THR A 116 -14.53 -14.41 23.93
C THR A 116 -13.30 -14.85 23.15
N GLU A 117 -12.30 -15.43 23.83
CA GLU A 117 -11.12 -16.02 23.18
C GLU A 117 -11.50 -17.05 22.10
N GLU A 118 -12.58 -17.80 22.29
CA GLU A 118 -13.09 -18.75 21.28
C GLU A 118 -13.55 -18.08 20.00
N ASP A 119 -14.09 -16.86 20.10
CA ASP A 119 -14.51 -16.09 18.91
C ASP A 119 -13.31 -15.63 18.09
N TYR A 120 -12.21 -15.29 18.74
CA TYR A 120 -10.97 -14.90 18.07
C TYR A 120 -10.20 -16.11 17.51
N ALA A 121 -10.38 -17.30 18.08
CA ALA A 121 -9.73 -18.52 17.64
C ALA A 121 -10.43 -19.22 16.45
N LYS A 122 -11.62 -18.75 16.07
CA LYS A 122 -12.35 -19.32 14.93
C LYS A 122 -11.56 -19.17 13.64
N ASP A 123 -11.43 -20.28 12.92
CA ASP A 123 -10.96 -20.26 11.55
C ASP A 123 -12.09 -19.75 10.63
N TYR A 124 -11.82 -18.63 9.96
CA TYR A 124 -12.69 -18.01 8.99
C TYR A 124 -12.21 -18.23 7.56
N SER A 125 -11.36 -19.23 7.33
CA SER A 125 -10.87 -19.53 5.99
C SER A 125 -12.06 -19.84 5.05
N VAL A 126 -12.00 -19.23 3.87
CA VAL A 126 -13.01 -19.43 2.81
C VAL A 126 -12.28 -20.00 1.60
N PRO A 127 -12.83 -21.04 0.94
CA PRO A 127 -12.23 -21.55 -0.31
C PRO A 127 -12.10 -20.43 -1.33
N VAL A 128 -10.90 -20.32 -1.91
CA VAL A 128 -10.66 -19.34 -2.97
C VAL A 128 -11.16 -19.90 -4.29
N PRO A 129 -12.02 -19.19 -5.04
CA PRO A 129 -12.42 -19.61 -6.37
C PRO A 129 -11.23 -19.70 -7.32
N ASP A 130 -11.17 -20.76 -8.14
CA ASP A 130 -10.06 -21.00 -9.08
C ASP A 130 -9.83 -19.82 -10.04
N GLU A 131 -10.88 -19.11 -10.42
CA GLU A 131 -10.84 -17.93 -11.29
C GLU A 131 -9.99 -16.77 -10.71
N LEU A 132 -9.79 -16.74 -9.40
CA LEU A 132 -8.96 -15.74 -8.72
C LEU A 132 -7.49 -16.14 -8.63
N LEU A 133 -7.14 -17.40 -8.95
CA LEU A 133 -5.79 -17.94 -8.86
C LEU A 133 -4.98 -17.82 -10.17
N HIS A 134 -5.64 -17.40 -11.27
CA HIS A 134 -5.03 -17.33 -12.60
C HIS A 134 -5.30 -15.95 -13.25
N THR A 135 -4.79 -14.90 -12.63
CA THR A 135 -5.08 -13.52 -13.05
C THR A 135 -3.86 -12.76 -13.57
N VAL A 136 -2.69 -13.39 -13.60
CA VAL A 136 -1.46 -12.79 -14.13
C VAL A 136 -1.20 -13.32 -15.53
N HIS A 137 -1.43 -12.48 -16.53
CA HIS A 137 -1.29 -12.78 -17.94
C HIS A 137 -0.32 -11.79 -18.58
N VAL A 138 0.96 -12.03 -18.43
CA VAL A 138 2.02 -11.20 -19.00
C VAL A 138 2.20 -11.55 -20.48
N GLY A 139 2.21 -10.55 -21.33
CA GLY A 139 2.57 -10.74 -22.73
C GLY A 139 4.07 -11.07 -22.89
N GLU A 140 4.49 -11.40 -24.11
CA GLU A 140 5.90 -11.66 -24.37
C GLU A 140 6.76 -10.44 -24.02
N VAL A 141 7.70 -10.58 -23.08
CA VAL A 141 8.66 -9.55 -22.67
C VAL A 141 10.05 -9.97 -23.12
N THR A 142 10.67 -9.14 -23.98
CA THR A 142 12.02 -9.37 -24.51
C THR A 142 12.97 -8.24 -24.13
N LYS A 143 14.28 -8.47 -24.28
CA LYS A 143 15.30 -7.43 -24.05
C LYS A 143 15.05 -6.18 -24.92
N GLU A 144 14.54 -6.37 -26.13
CA GLU A 144 14.23 -5.29 -27.07
C GLU A 144 13.09 -4.41 -26.56
N LYS A 145 12.04 -5.03 -25.98
CA LYS A 145 10.87 -4.31 -25.46
C LYS A 145 11.15 -3.51 -24.18
N ILE A 146 12.17 -3.88 -23.41
CA ILE A 146 12.59 -3.15 -22.21
C ILE A 146 13.76 -2.20 -22.44
N ARG A 147 14.18 -2.01 -23.71
CA ARG A 147 15.17 -0.99 -24.07
C ARG A 147 14.54 0.40 -24.04
N LEU A 148 15.26 1.34 -23.49
CA LEU A 148 14.92 2.75 -23.51
C LEU A 148 15.96 3.49 -24.37
N SER A 149 15.55 4.05 -25.50
CA SER A 149 16.40 4.93 -26.29
C SER A 149 16.73 6.18 -25.49
N CYS A 150 17.99 6.56 -25.46
CA CYS A 150 18.46 7.70 -24.69
C CYS A 150 19.47 8.48 -25.52
N ASP A 151 19.09 9.69 -25.92
CA ASP A 151 19.94 10.65 -26.63
C ASP A 151 19.86 12.00 -25.94
N GLY A 152 20.79 12.21 -24.99
CA GLY A 152 20.84 13.40 -24.16
C GLY A 152 19.98 13.31 -22.90
N LYS A 153 19.15 14.36 -22.66
CA LYS A 153 18.28 14.41 -21.49
C LYS A 153 17.05 13.53 -21.66
N THR A 154 16.71 12.81 -20.61
CA THR A 154 15.52 11.95 -20.58
C THR A 154 14.71 12.16 -19.29
N ASP A 155 13.45 11.76 -19.35
CA ASP A 155 12.56 11.78 -18.19
C ASP A 155 13.00 10.72 -17.18
N VAL A 156 13.12 11.12 -15.91
CA VAL A 156 13.57 10.29 -14.80
C VAL A 156 12.55 10.32 -13.68
N ILE A 157 12.20 9.18 -13.14
CA ILE A 157 11.40 9.05 -11.93
C ILE A 157 12.33 9.06 -10.73
N GLN A 158 12.22 10.08 -9.86
CA GLN A 158 12.93 10.11 -8.59
C GLN A 158 12.03 9.68 -7.45
N MET A 159 12.47 8.69 -6.70
CA MET A 159 11.84 8.31 -5.44
C MET A 159 12.17 9.31 -4.33
N ASN A 160 11.15 9.72 -3.57
CA ASN A 160 11.32 10.58 -2.40
C ASN A 160 11.20 9.71 -1.14
N PRO A 161 12.21 9.69 -0.25
CA PRO A 161 12.16 8.90 0.97
C PRO A 161 10.91 9.22 1.81
N HIS A 162 10.24 8.17 2.30
CA HIS A 162 9.06 8.26 3.16
C HIS A 162 7.84 8.99 2.55
N GLN A 163 7.79 9.14 1.22
CA GLN A 163 6.70 9.76 0.49
C GLN A 163 6.06 8.77 -0.49
N ILE A 164 4.76 8.94 -0.73
CA ILE A 164 4.05 8.19 -1.79
C ILE A 164 4.17 8.87 -3.16
N VAL A 165 4.63 10.11 -3.18
CA VAL A 165 4.82 10.89 -4.41
C VAL A 165 6.26 10.76 -4.89
N THR A 166 6.42 10.67 -6.20
CA THR A 166 7.72 10.73 -6.87
C THR A 166 7.93 12.13 -7.46
N THR A 167 9.17 12.46 -7.78
CA THR A 167 9.50 13.69 -8.49
C THR A 167 9.85 13.37 -9.94
N HIS A 168 9.27 14.11 -10.87
CA HIS A 168 9.67 14.08 -12.28
C HIS A 168 10.91 14.95 -12.47
N LEU A 169 11.97 14.37 -13.01
CA LEU A 169 13.20 15.06 -13.39
C LEU A 169 13.43 14.90 -14.88
N VAL A 170 14.21 15.83 -15.45
CA VAL A 170 14.75 15.74 -16.82
C VAL A 170 16.25 15.88 -16.72
N GLU A 171 16.96 14.77 -16.82
CA GLU A 171 18.42 14.69 -16.57
C GLU A 171 19.13 13.93 -17.70
N GLU A 172 20.43 14.13 -17.83
CA GLU A 172 21.30 13.23 -18.57
C GLU A 172 21.53 11.97 -17.73
N VAL A 173 21.28 10.80 -18.35
CA VAL A 173 21.43 9.50 -17.69
C VAL A 173 22.52 8.68 -18.42
N PRO A 174 23.15 7.70 -17.74
CA PRO A 174 24.11 6.83 -18.40
C PRO A 174 23.51 6.12 -19.61
N ALA A 175 24.24 6.14 -20.72
CA ALA A 175 23.81 5.49 -21.96
C ALA A 175 24.96 4.72 -22.60
N GLU A 176 24.65 3.62 -23.25
CA GLU A 176 25.57 2.82 -24.05
C GLU A 176 24.90 2.45 -25.37
N ASN A 177 25.59 2.73 -26.48
CA ASN A 177 25.08 2.49 -27.85
C ASN A 177 23.69 3.13 -28.13
N GLY A 178 23.43 4.32 -27.54
CA GLY A 178 22.17 5.06 -27.72
C GLY A 178 21.01 4.55 -26.84
N TYR A 179 21.28 3.68 -25.88
CA TYR A 179 20.27 3.16 -24.96
C TYR A 179 20.67 3.43 -23.50
N PHE A 180 19.67 3.69 -22.67
CA PHE A 180 19.87 3.84 -21.23
C PHE A 180 20.50 2.57 -20.62
N LYS A 181 21.54 2.77 -19.83
CA LYS A 181 22.24 1.72 -19.09
C LYS A 181 22.18 2.05 -17.60
N PRO A 182 21.54 1.20 -16.77
CA PRO A 182 21.56 1.38 -15.32
C PRO A 182 22.99 1.43 -14.77
N ASP A 183 23.15 2.19 -13.68
CA ASP A 183 24.40 2.30 -12.92
C ASP A 183 24.11 2.30 -11.41
N GLY A 184 25.07 2.72 -10.59
CA GLY A 184 24.89 2.78 -9.14
C GLY A 184 23.91 3.86 -8.65
N VAL A 185 23.51 4.81 -9.51
CA VAL A 185 22.60 5.94 -9.20
C VAL A 185 21.22 5.69 -9.77
N TYR A 186 21.15 5.18 -11.01
CA TYR A 186 19.92 4.94 -11.74
C TYR A 186 19.67 3.45 -11.93
N ASN A 187 18.53 2.97 -11.46
CA ASN A 187 17.99 1.68 -11.85
C ASN A 187 17.11 1.83 -13.11
N LYS A 188 16.80 0.74 -13.78
CA LYS A 188 15.74 0.68 -14.78
C LYS A 188 14.46 0.24 -14.09
N ILE A 189 13.35 0.96 -14.31
CA ILE A 189 12.02 0.51 -13.92
C ILE A 189 11.23 0.14 -15.17
N CYS A 190 10.53 -0.99 -15.12
CA CYS A 190 9.55 -1.37 -16.14
C CYS A 190 8.19 -1.57 -15.47
N VAL A 191 7.15 -1.09 -16.14
CA VAL A 191 5.74 -1.35 -15.79
C VAL A 191 5.17 -2.18 -16.91
N VAL A 192 4.81 -3.42 -16.61
CA VAL A 192 4.35 -4.41 -17.59
C VAL A 192 2.87 -4.67 -17.37
N GLU A 193 2.06 -4.51 -18.40
CA GLU A 193 0.65 -4.84 -18.35
C GLU A 193 0.49 -6.35 -18.12
N ARG A 194 -0.28 -6.75 -17.08
CA ARG A 194 -0.43 -8.14 -16.66
C ARG A 194 -1.88 -8.67 -16.72
N HIS A 195 -2.79 -7.91 -17.24
CA HIS A 195 -4.22 -8.28 -17.32
C HIS A 195 -4.60 -8.91 -18.68
N GLY A 196 -3.61 -9.18 -19.53
CA GLY A 196 -3.80 -9.79 -20.85
C GLY A 196 -4.58 -8.93 -21.85
N LYS A 197 -4.51 -7.60 -21.73
CA LYS A 197 -5.28 -6.67 -22.56
C LYS A 197 -4.48 -6.04 -23.69
N THR A 198 -3.32 -5.47 -23.38
CA THR A 198 -2.54 -4.67 -24.33
C THR A 198 -1.14 -5.22 -24.57
N GLY A 199 -0.54 -5.87 -23.57
CA GLY A 199 0.85 -6.29 -23.56
C GLY A 199 1.85 -5.12 -23.61
N GLU A 200 1.42 -3.91 -23.23
CA GLU A 200 2.26 -2.71 -23.21
C GLU A 200 3.27 -2.75 -22.06
N ILE A 201 4.43 -2.14 -22.30
CA ILE A 201 5.51 -2.01 -21.35
C ILE A 201 5.98 -0.56 -21.32
N GLY A 202 5.88 0.08 -20.16
CA GLY A 202 6.52 1.37 -19.89
C GLY A 202 7.91 1.17 -19.31
N VAL A 203 8.89 1.95 -19.77
CA VAL A 203 10.29 1.87 -19.27
C VAL A 203 10.79 3.27 -18.95
N ALA A 204 11.47 3.43 -17.80
CA ALA A 204 12.10 4.68 -17.41
C ALA A 204 13.34 4.44 -16.53
N PRO A 205 14.25 5.44 -16.44
CA PRO A 205 15.24 5.49 -15.38
C PRO A 205 14.58 5.81 -14.04
N LEU A 206 15.00 5.08 -12.99
CA LEU A 206 14.53 5.25 -11.61
C LEU A 206 15.69 5.66 -10.71
N LYS A 207 15.61 6.85 -10.12
CA LYS A 207 16.63 7.38 -9.22
C LYS A 207 16.20 7.22 -7.76
N GLY A 208 17.16 6.79 -6.91
CA GLY A 208 16.93 6.68 -5.47
C GLY A 208 16.35 5.36 -4.98
N PHE A 209 16.23 4.33 -5.83
CA PHE A 209 15.79 2.99 -5.44
C PHE A 209 16.94 2.13 -4.90
N GLY A 210 18.09 2.15 -5.57
CA GLY A 210 19.36 1.64 -5.04
C GLY A 210 19.55 0.12 -5.12
N VAL A 211 18.82 -0.61 -5.96
CA VAL A 211 19.06 -2.05 -6.22
C VAL A 211 20.40 -2.22 -6.94
N LYS A 212 21.22 -3.17 -6.48
CA LYS A 212 22.51 -3.54 -7.05
C LYS A 212 22.65 -5.04 -7.17
N GLY A 213 23.13 -5.50 -8.33
CA GLY A 213 23.36 -6.91 -8.63
C GLY A 213 22.09 -7.71 -8.71
N GLY A 214 20.99 -7.11 -9.20
CA GLY A 214 19.73 -7.82 -9.27
C GLY A 214 18.53 -6.99 -9.71
N ALA A 215 17.36 -7.57 -9.54
CA ALA A 215 16.06 -6.93 -9.77
C ALA A 215 15.04 -7.36 -8.71
N VAL A 216 14.08 -6.47 -8.44
CA VAL A 216 12.92 -6.73 -7.58
C VAL A 216 11.66 -6.46 -8.40
N ALA A 217 10.74 -7.41 -8.41
CA ALA A 217 9.46 -7.30 -9.11
C ALA A 217 8.29 -7.52 -8.17
N THR A 218 7.14 -6.89 -8.47
CA THR A 218 5.89 -7.10 -7.75
C THR A 218 4.68 -6.91 -8.65
N SER A 219 3.62 -7.68 -8.39
CA SER A 219 2.28 -7.48 -8.94
C SER A 219 1.40 -6.56 -8.08
N VAL A 220 1.89 -6.14 -6.91
CA VAL A 220 1.20 -5.19 -6.03
C VAL A 220 1.64 -3.78 -6.36
N ALA A 221 0.94 -3.14 -7.28
CA ALA A 221 1.30 -1.82 -7.81
C ALA A 221 0.07 -0.93 -7.95
N HIS A 222 -0.21 -0.18 -6.91
CA HIS A 222 -1.39 0.69 -6.84
C HIS A 222 -1.32 1.82 -7.89
N ASP A 223 -2.40 2.18 -8.58
CA ASP A 223 -3.75 1.56 -8.47
C ASP A 223 -4.00 0.51 -9.56
N SER A 224 -3.19 0.52 -10.65
CA SER A 224 -3.41 -0.36 -11.80
C SER A 224 -3.14 -1.83 -11.52
N HIS A 225 -2.32 -2.12 -10.51
CA HIS A 225 -1.79 -3.44 -10.21
C HIS A 225 -1.14 -4.13 -11.43
N ASN A 226 -0.52 -3.35 -12.30
CA ASN A 226 0.40 -3.86 -13.31
C ASN A 226 1.64 -4.42 -12.62
N LEU A 227 2.37 -5.30 -13.29
CA LEU A 227 3.64 -5.78 -12.79
C LEU A 227 4.68 -4.66 -12.87
N ILE A 228 5.27 -4.31 -11.74
CA ILE A 228 6.40 -3.38 -11.67
C ILE A 228 7.68 -4.14 -11.35
N VAL A 229 8.75 -3.85 -12.08
CA VAL A 229 10.08 -4.38 -11.81
C VAL A 229 11.11 -3.26 -11.86
N ALA A 230 12.03 -3.26 -10.91
CA ALA A 230 13.18 -2.36 -10.90
C ALA A 230 14.47 -3.16 -10.73
N GLY A 231 15.49 -2.85 -11.52
CA GLY A 231 16.76 -3.57 -11.47
C GLY A 231 17.91 -2.77 -12.10
N ASP A 232 19.10 -3.32 -11.96
CA ASP A 232 20.32 -2.72 -12.51
C ASP A 232 20.83 -3.42 -13.78
N ASN A 233 20.16 -4.48 -14.23
CA ASN A 233 20.47 -5.17 -15.48
C ASN A 233 19.23 -5.86 -16.08
N ASP A 234 19.24 -6.04 -17.39
CA ASP A 234 18.09 -6.58 -18.14
C ASP A 234 17.85 -8.06 -17.88
N GLU A 235 18.89 -8.84 -17.60
CA GLU A 235 18.77 -10.29 -17.34
C GLU A 235 17.96 -10.55 -16.07
N ASP A 236 18.28 -9.86 -15.00
CA ASP A 236 17.60 -10.00 -13.72
C ASP A 236 16.18 -9.41 -13.78
N ILE A 237 15.97 -8.31 -14.52
CA ILE A 237 14.63 -7.75 -14.77
C ILE A 237 13.74 -8.80 -15.45
N LEU A 238 14.20 -9.44 -16.52
CA LEU A 238 13.45 -10.47 -17.24
C LEU A 238 13.18 -11.71 -16.37
N ALA A 239 14.19 -12.15 -15.58
CA ALA A 239 14.03 -13.26 -14.66
C ALA A 239 12.99 -12.96 -13.58
N ALA A 240 12.98 -11.73 -13.04
CA ALA A 240 12.01 -11.31 -12.03
C ALA A 240 10.58 -11.22 -12.59
N ILE A 241 10.40 -10.69 -13.80
CA ILE A 241 9.10 -10.67 -14.49
C ILE A 241 8.55 -12.08 -14.64
N LYS A 242 9.38 -13.00 -15.17
CA LYS A 242 9.01 -14.40 -15.34
C LYS A 242 8.66 -15.07 -14.01
N GLY A 243 9.40 -14.78 -12.95
CA GLY A 243 9.12 -15.30 -11.62
C GLY A 243 7.76 -14.84 -11.08
N VAL A 244 7.33 -13.60 -11.33
CA VAL A 244 5.98 -13.13 -10.95
C VAL A 244 4.90 -13.86 -11.73
N GLU A 245 5.10 -14.06 -13.03
CA GLU A 245 4.14 -14.79 -13.90
C GLU A 245 3.99 -16.24 -13.48
N GLU A 246 5.11 -16.97 -13.27
CA GLU A 246 5.10 -18.38 -12.86
C GLU A 246 4.41 -18.61 -11.51
N ASN A 247 4.48 -17.64 -10.60
CA ASN A 247 3.84 -17.70 -9.28
C ASN A 247 2.45 -17.05 -9.24
N GLN A 248 1.93 -16.59 -10.40
CA GLN A 248 0.64 -15.90 -10.51
C GLN A 248 0.53 -14.68 -9.59
N GLY A 249 1.65 -13.97 -9.39
CA GLY A 249 1.75 -12.76 -8.59
C GLY A 249 2.64 -12.92 -7.36
N GLY A 250 2.98 -11.76 -6.78
CA GLY A 250 3.81 -11.71 -5.58
C GLY A 250 4.93 -10.70 -5.64
N TYR A 251 5.89 -10.90 -4.76
CA TYR A 251 7.19 -10.21 -4.76
C TYR A 251 8.27 -11.21 -5.15
N VAL A 252 9.13 -10.82 -6.08
CA VAL A 252 10.19 -11.66 -6.62
C VAL A 252 11.52 -10.90 -6.58
N ILE A 253 12.55 -11.57 -6.12
CA ILE A 253 13.94 -11.09 -6.19
C ILE A 253 14.69 -11.97 -7.19
N ALA A 254 15.41 -11.34 -8.13
CA ALA A 254 16.26 -12.03 -9.10
C ALA A 254 17.69 -11.49 -9.05
N SER A 255 18.67 -12.39 -9.26
CA SER A 255 20.09 -12.05 -9.37
C SER A 255 20.81 -13.12 -10.20
N GLY A 256 21.75 -12.70 -11.05
CA GLY A 256 22.49 -13.60 -11.93
C GLY A 256 21.61 -14.34 -12.94
N GLY A 257 20.58 -13.69 -13.47
CA GLY A 257 19.62 -14.23 -14.42
C GLY A 257 18.67 -15.28 -13.86
N LYS A 258 18.53 -15.36 -12.53
CA LYS A 258 17.71 -16.38 -11.85
C LYS A 258 16.90 -15.76 -10.72
N VAL A 259 15.72 -16.32 -10.48
CA VAL A 259 14.93 -16.03 -9.28
C VAL A 259 15.67 -16.57 -8.05
N VAL A 260 15.87 -15.72 -7.05
CA VAL A 260 16.56 -16.03 -5.78
C VAL A 260 15.55 -16.25 -4.67
N ASP A 261 14.47 -15.45 -4.63
CA ASP A 261 13.45 -15.53 -3.60
C ASP A 261 12.09 -15.08 -4.12
N VAL A 262 11.02 -15.63 -3.57
CA VAL A 262 9.63 -15.36 -3.95
C VAL A 262 8.74 -15.33 -2.72
N LEU A 263 7.93 -14.27 -2.60
CA LEU A 263 6.74 -14.26 -1.77
C LEU A 263 5.52 -14.36 -2.69
N PRO A 264 4.92 -15.55 -2.87
CA PRO A 264 3.81 -15.72 -3.79
C PRO A 264 2.52 -15.08 -3.24
N LEU A 265 1.78 -14.43 -4.12
CA LEU A 265 0.48 -13.83 -3.83
C LEU A 265 -0.51 -14.23 -4.92
N PRO A 266 -0.92 -15.52 -4.98
CA PRO A 266 -1.64 -16.07 -6.12
C PRO A 266 -3.11 -15.60 -6.20
N ILE A 267 -3.69 -15.11 -5.11
CA ILE A 267 -5.08 -14.63 -5.13
C ILE A 267 -5.12 -13.25 -5.80
N CYS A 268 -5.63 -13.20 -7.00
CA CYS A 268 -5.66 -12.00 -7.87
C CYS A 268 -4.27 -11.39 -8.15
N GLY A 269 -3.19 -12.10 -7.86
CA GLY A 269 -1.84 -11.56 -7.90
C GLY A 269 -1.52 -10.57 -6.76
N LEU A 270 -2.31 -10.56 -5.68
CA LEU A 270 -2.27 -9.51 -4.63
C LEU A 270 -2.26 -10.06 -3.21
N MET A 271 -2.75 -11.28 -2.98
CA MET A 271 -2.97 -11.84 -1.64
C MET A 271 -2.59 -13.32 -1.61
N SER A 272 -2.39 -13.86 -0.39
CA SER A 272 -2.09 -15.27 -0.12
C SER A 272 -2.99 -15.85 0.97
#